data_ee71a3d81ef0649380bb43b37cd46806
#
_entry.id   ee71a3d81ef0649380bb43b37cd46806
#
_cell.length_a   1.000
_cell.length_b   1.000
_cell.length_c   1.000
_cell.angle_alpha   90.00
_cell.angle_beta   90.00
_cell.angle_gamma   90.00
#
_symmetry.space_group_name_H-M   'P 1'
#
loop_
_entity.id
_entity.type
_entity.pdbx_description
1 polymer ?
#
loop_
_entity_poly.entity_id
_entity_poly.type
_entity_poly.pdbx_seq_one_letter_code
_entity_poly.pdbx_strand_id
1 'polypeptide(L)'
;HYDYNIKDRRTAMGSVTILKYRLDLTTKYHKPVLQGIEQSVHKALRRVEEVSDFRILDMRIEDGNRVCLAIKMSPVYSVASMVNRIKGLSQHYLWQEEEAHLRQFYRGAKKKLWEGSYFCSTLSGVSEKDDT
;
A
#
# COMPACT_ATOMS: atom_id res chain seq x y z
N HIS A 1 4.43 11.05 14.00
CA HIS A 1 5.27 10.85 13.96
C HIS A 1 6.10 10.64 13.85
N TYR A 2 5.70 11.04 13.63
CA TYR A 2 6.77 10.93 13.52
C TYR A 2 7.49 11.12 13.50
N ASP A 3 7.17 11.27 13.55
CA ASP A 3 8.13 11.49 13.51
C ASP A 3 8.89 11.24 13.37
N TYR A 4 8.44 11.49 13.53
CA TYR A 4 9.35 11.32 13.38
C TYR A 4 9.88 11.32 13.33
N ASN A 5 9.44 11.46 13.56
CA ASN A 5 10.23 11.53 13.57
C ASN A 5 10.99 11.41 13.59
N ILE A 6 10.66 11.54 13.88
CA ILE A 6 11.55 11.55 14.00
C ILE A 6 12.39 11.41 14.03
N LYS A 7 12.13 11.60 14.23
CA LYS A 7 12.96 11.47 14.28
C LYS A 7 13.93 11.33 14.02
N ASP A 8 13.54 11.47 14.02
CA ASP A 8 14.46 11.42 13.79
C ASP A 8 15.36 11.36 13.58
N ARG A 9 15.40 11.79 13.75
CA ARG A 9 16.23 11.89 13.57
C ARG A 9 17.26 11.91 13.50
N ARG A 10 17.30 11.93 13.52
CA ARG A 10 18.34 11.87 13.44
C ARG A 10 19.23 11.92 12.95
N THR A 11 19.31 12.17 12.81
CA THR A 11 20.10 12.22 12.28
C THR A 11 21.01 12.50 11.95
N ALA A 12 20.95 12.64 12.05
CA ALA A 12 21.83 12.88 11.87
C ALA A 12 22.63 13.19 11.22
N MET A 13 23.10 13.17 10.96
CA MET A 13 23.83 13.50 10.36
C MET A 13 23.59 14.17 9.39
N GLY A 14 23.08 14.65 9.33
CA GLY A 14 22.86 15.52 8.37
C GLY A 14 22.08 15.08 7.21
N SER A 15 22.31 14.01 6.68
CA SER A 15 21.56 13.64 5.50
C SER A 15 20.41 12.76 5.88
N VAL A 16 19.33 12.90 5.15
CA VAL A 16 18.13 12.10 5.35
C VAL A 16 17.89 11.31 4.10
N THR A 17 17.79 10.02 4.23
CA THR A 17 17.51 9.17 3.09
C THR A 17 16.02 8.87 3.07
N ILE A 18 15.42 9.19 1.95
CA ILE A 18 14.00 8.93 1.75
C ILE A 18 13.89 7.98 0.58
N LEU A 19 13.22 6.88 0.80
CA LEU A 19 13.04 5.88 -0.24
C LEU A 19 11.61 5.95 -0.74
N LYS A 20 11.49 5.93 -2.05
CA LYS A 20 10.19 5.91 -2.70
C LYS A 20 10.11 4.68 -3.58
N TYR A 21 8.96 4.03 -3.53
CA TYR A 21 8.74 2.80 -4.27
C TYR A 21 7.44 2.86 -5.03
N ARG A 22 7.42 2.17 -6.15
CA ARG A 22 6.18 1.85 -6.82
C ARG A 22 5.80 0.43 -6.41
N LEU A 23 4.57 0.24 -5.98
CA LEU A 23 4.07 -1.07 -5.59
C LEU A 23 2.78 -1.34 -6.35
N ASP A 24 2.75 -2.46 -7.07
CA ASP A 24 1.53 -2.89 -7.75
C ASP A 24 1.05 -4.17 -7.11
N LEU A 25 -0.19 -4.17 -6.66
CA LEU A 25 -0.85 -5.34 -6.10
C LEU A 25 -1.96 -5.77 -7.03
N THR A 26 -1.99 -7.06 -7.35
CA THR A 26 -3.02 -7.61 -8.25
C THR A 26 -3.96 -8.47 -7.43
N THR A 27 -5.22 -8.47 -7.79
CA THR A 27 -6.23 -9.26 -7.09
C THR A 27 -6.04 -10.74 -7.37
N LYS A 28 -6.51 -11.56 -6.45
CA LYS A 28 -6.42 -13.01 -6.57
C LYS A 28 -7.18 -13.46 -7.80
N TYR A 29 -6.54 -14.30 -8.59
CA TYR A 29 -7.08 -14.80 -9.86
C TYR A 29 -7.34 -13.68 -10.86
N HIS A 30 -6.79 -12.51 -10.64
CA HIS A 30 -6.91 -11.33 -11.52
C HIS A 30 -8.37 -10.93 -11.77
N LYS A 31 -9.24 -11.19 -10.80
CA LYS A 31 -10.65 -10.86 -10.95
C LYS A 31 -10.87 -9.35 -10.77
N PRO A 32 -11.78 -8.76 -11.55
CA PRO A 32 -11.99 -7.31 -11.50
C PRO A 32 -12.82 -6.91 -10.28
N VAL A 33 -12.40 -7.36 -9.11
CA VAL A 33 -13.18 -7.20 -7.89
C VAL A 33 -13.15 -5.78 -7.36
N LEU A 34 -12.18 -4.98 -7.77
CA LEU A 34 -12.08 -3.61 -7.30
C LEU A 34 -13.02 -2.67 -8.03
N GLN A 35 -13.57 -3.12 -9.15
CA GLN A 35 -14.48 -2.31 -9.92
C GLN A 35 -15.77 -2.11 -9.14
N GLY A 36 -16.20 -0.89 -8.99
CA GLY A 36 -17.41 -0.57 -8.25
C GLY A 36 -17.18 -0.28 -6.79
N ILE A 37 -16.01 -0.59 -6.25
CA ILE A 37 -15.72 -0.30 -4.85
C ILE A 37 -14.47 0.56 -4.71
N GLU A 38 -14.17 1.37 -5.71
CA GLU A 38 -12.95 2.17 -5.73
C GLU A 38 -12.82 3.07 -4.51
N GLN A 39 -13.91 3.67 -4.07
CA GLN A 39 -13.85 4.54 -2.90
C GLN A 39 -13.49 3.77 -1.64
N SER A 40 -14.03 2.57 -1.50
CA SER A 40 -13.71 1.72 -0.36
C SER A 40 -12.24 1.31 -0.38
N VAL A 41 -11.70 1.07 -1.57
CA VAL A 41 -10.29 0.72 -1.71
C VAL A 41 -9.41 1.88 -1.26
N HIS A 42 -9.73 3.10 -1.72
CA HIS A 42 -8.98 4.29 -1.31
C HIS A 42 -9.06 4.49 0.19
N LYS A 43 -10.24 4.32 0.74
CA LYS A 43 -10.45 4.50 2.17
C LYS A 43 -9.67 3.47 2.98
N ALA A 44 -9.68 2.22 2.53
CA ALA A 44 -8.95 1.16 3.21
C ALA A 44 -7.45 1.45 3.19
N LEU A 45 -6.93 1.90 2.07
CA LEU A 45 -5.50 2.19 1.95
C LEU A 45 -5.10 3.40 2.80
N ARG A 46 -5.96 4.42 2.87
CA ARG A 46 -5.68 5.55 3.76
C ARG A 46 -5.68 5.12 5.21
N ARG A 47 -6.54 4.18 5.56
CA ARG A 47 -6.58 3.65 6.91
C ARG A 47 -5.32 2.85 7.23
N VAL A 48 -4.81 2.11 6.26
CA VAL A 48 -3.54 1.42 6.42
C VAL A 48 -2.43 2.43 6.70
N GLU A 49 -2.42 3.52 5.94
CA GLU A 49 -1.42 4.57 6.10
C GLU A 49 -1.46 5.16 7.51
N GLU A 50 -2.66 5.38 8.03
CA GLU A 50 -2.82 5.99 9.34
C GLU A 50 -2.22 5.17 10.47
N VAL A 51 -2.16 3.86 10.32
CA VAL A 51 -1.63 3.00 11.37
C VAL A 51 -0.26 2.44 10.99
N SER A 52 0.42 3.07 10.07
CA SER A 52 1.69 2.60 9.57
C SER A 52 2.72 3.72 9.53
N ASP A 53 3.97 3.34 9.28
CA ASP A 53 5.08 4.28 9.30
C ASP A 53 5.51 4.73 7.91
N PHE A 54 4.73 4.43 6.91
CA PHE A 54 5.02 4.87 5.54
C PHE A 54 3.89 5.78 5.06
N ARG A 55 4.13 6.45 3.96
CA ARG A 55 3.14 7.34 3.36
C ARG A 55 2.78 6.84 1.98
N ILE A 56 1.50 6.88 1.67
CA ILE A 56 1.02 6.55 0.34
C ILE A 56 0.83 7.86 -0.41
N LEU A 57 1.73 8.11 -1.35
CA LEU A 57 1.76 9.38 -2.07
C LEU A 57 0.76 9.42 -3.21
N ASP A 58 0.47 8.27 -3.80
CA ASP A 58 -0.45 8.20 -4.93
C ASP A 58 -1.04 6.82 -4.99
N MET A 59 -2.26 6.70 -5.48
CA MET A 59 -2.88 5.42 -5.68
C MET A 59 -3.80 5.46 -6.88
N ARG A 60 -3.71 4.43 -7.70
CA ARG A 60 -4.54 4.29 -8.88
C ARG A 60 -5.03 2.87 -8.95
N ILE A 61 -6.24 2.70 -9.46
CA ILE A 61 -6.81 1.38 -9.69
C ILE A 61 -6.87 1.20 -11.19
N GLU A 62 -6.32 0.10 -11.68
CA GLU A 62 -6.29 -0.19 -13.10
C GLU A 62 -7.04 -1.48 -13.39
N ASP A 63 -7.89 -1.44 -14.40
CA ASP A 63 -8.63 -2.61 -14.89
C ASP A 63 -9.48 -3.30 -13.82
N GLY A 64 -9.75 -2.63 -12.73
CA GLY A 64 -10.55 -3.22 -11.65
C GLY A 64 -9.85 -4.33 -10.90
N ASN A 65 -8.62 -4.69 -11.29
CA ASN A 65 -7.92 -5.82 -10.69
C ASN A 65 -6.53 -5.50 -10.21
N ARG A 66 -6.12 -4.24 -10.23
CA ARG A 66 -4.77 -3.89 -9.81
C ARG A 66 -4.76 -2.53 -9.15
N VAL A 67 -3.99 -2.42 -8.08
CA VAL A 67 -3.76 -1.14 -7.41
C VAL A 67 -2.31 -0.78 -7.60
N CYS A 68 -2.05 0.43 -8.08
CA CYS A 68 -0.70 0.94 -8.25
C CYS A 68 -0.48 2.05 -7.25
N LEU A 69 0.53 1.88 -6.41
CA LEU A 69 0.80 2.80 -5.32
C LEU A 69 2.19 3.40 -5.45
N ALA A 70 2.33 4.65 -5.02
CA ALA A 70 3.63 5.25 -4.81
C ALA A 70 3.78 5.40 -3.31
N ILE A 71 4.84 4.82 -2.76
CA ILE A 71 5.05 4.75 -1.32
C ILE A 71 6.35 5.44 -0.93
N LYS A 72 6.30 6.21 0.14
CA LYS A 72 7.49 6.85 0.68
C LYS A 72 7.72 6.25 2.06
N MET A 73 8.93 5.78 2.32
CA MET A 73 9.20 5.16 3.61
C MET A 73 10.65 5.33 4.03
N SER A 74 10.88 5.12 5.30
CA SER A 74 12.21 5.15 5.88
C SER A 74 12.99 3.90 5.50
N PRO A 75 14.29 3.99 5.29
CA PRO A 75 15.10 2.82 4.95
C PRO A 75 15.22 1.81 6.08
N VAL A 76 14.78 2.14 7.30
CA VAL A 76 14.84 1.17 8.37
C VAL A 76 13.80 0.08 8.23
N TYR A 77 12.81 0.25 7.37
CA TYR A 77 11.79 -0.77 7.20
C TYR A 77 12.07 -1.57 5.95
N SER A 78 11.75 -2.85 5.96
CA SER A 78 11.94 -3.67 4.77
C SER A 78 10.76 -3.52 3.83
N VAL A 79 11.02 -3.69 2.55
CA VAL A 79 9.98 -3.66 1.54
C VAL A 79 8.99 -4.79 1.80
N ALA A 80 9.48 -5.99 2.14
CA ALA A 80 8.59 -7.12 2.36
C ALA A 80 7.63 -6.85 3.52
N SER A 81 8.13 -6.22 4.57
CA SER A 81 7.29 -5.89 5.72
C SER A 81 6.22 -4.89 5.34
N MET A 82 6.59 -3.87 4.58
CA MET A 82 5.66 -2.85 4.12
C MET A 82 4.57 -3.48 3.23
N VAL A 83 4.96 -4.33 2.29
CA VAL A 83 4.01 -4.96 1.37
C VAL A 83 3.05 -5.87 2.14
N ASN A 84 3.58 -6.68 3.05
CA ASN A 84 2.74 -7.60 3.81
C ASN A 84 1.74 -6.83 4.67
N ARG A 85 2.16 -5.71 5.21
CA ARG A 85 1.26 -4.90 6.02
C ARG A 85 0.15 -4.29 5.18
N ILE A 86 0.50 -3.75 4.00
CA ILE A 86 -0.52 -3.19 3.10
C ILE A 86 -1.51 -4.27 2.68
N LYS A 87 -1.01 -5.44 2.27
CA LYS A 87 -1.89 -6.51 1.83
C LYS A 87 -2.80 -7.00 2.96
N GLY A 88 -2.23 -7.25 4.12
CA GLY A 88 -3.00 -7.81 5.23
C GLY A 88 -4.06 -6.88 5.74
N LEU A 89 -3.68 -5.62 5.99
CA LEU A 89 -4.63 -4.67 6.54
C LEU A 89 -5.68 -4.24 5.53
N SER A 90 -5.29 -3.99 4.29
CA SER A 90 -6.27 -3.57 3.28
C SER A 90 -7.28 -4.67 3.02
N GLN A 91 -6.82 -5.92 2.98
CA GLN A 91 -7.72 -7.05 2.80
C GLN A 91 -8.69 -7.14 3.96
N HIS A 92 -8.20 -6.99 5.18
CA HIS A 92 -9.05 -7.04 6.36
C HIS A 92 -10.10 -5.94 6.31
N TYR A 93 -9.71 -4.70 6.04
CA TYR A 93 -10.64 -3.57 6.02
C TYR A 93 -11.66 -3.72 4.89
N LEU A 94 -11.22 -4.18 3.72
CA LEU A 94 -12.14 -4.33 2.60
C LEU A 94 -13.14 -5.46 2.83
N TRP A 95 -12.73 -6.55 3.47
CA TRP A 95 -13.68 -7.61 3.78
C TRP A 95 -14.69 -7.14 4.83
N GLN A 96 -14.30 -6.26 5.74
CA GLN A 96 -15.24 -5.70 6.69
C GLN A 96 -16.24 -4.78 6.00
N GLU A 97 -15.77 -3.97 5.08
CA GLU A 97 -16.61 -2.95 4.47
C GLU A 97 -17.44 -3.46 3.30
N GLU A 98 -16.88 -4.36 2.51
CA GLU A 98 -17.47 -4.77 1.25
C GLU A 98 -17.64 -6.28 1.13
N GLU A 99 -18.01 -6.91 2.20
CA GLU A 99 -18.11 -8.38 2.20
C GLU A 99 -19.05 -8.91 1.12
N ALA A 100 -20.21 -8.30 0.96
CA ALA A 100 -21.18 -8.79 -0.02
C ALA A 100 -20.61 -8.71 -1.44
N HIS A 101 -19.89 -7.63 -1.74
CA HIS A 101 -19.28 -7.46 -3.05
C HIS A 101 -18.17 -8.47 -3.27
N LEU A 102 -17.29 -8.63 -2.28
CA LEU A 102 -16.16 -9.54 -2.41
C LEU A 102 -16.60 -10.99 -2.49
N ARG A 103 -17.70 -11.34 -1.85
CA ARG A 103 -18.23 -12.71 -1.90
C ARG A 103 -18.70 -13.11 -3.29
N GLN A 104 -19.01 -12.16 -4.13
CA GLN A 104 -19.37 -12.47 -5.51
C GLN A 104 -18.19 -13.07 -6.27
N PHE A 105 -16.98 -12.76 -5.85
CA PHE A 105 -15.77 -13.21 -6.53
C PHE A 105 -15.04 -14.31 -5.76
N TYR A 106 -15.08 -14.27 -4.44
CA TYR A 106 -14.32 -15.21 -3.59
C TYR A 106 -15.28 -15.85 -2.59
N ARG A 107 -15.72 -17.07 -2.90
CA ARG A 107 -16.77 -17.72 -2.12
C ARG A 107 -16.30 -18.67 -1.03
N GLY A 108 -15.04 -19.02 -1.03
CA GLY A 108 -14.53 -19.97 -0.05
C GLY A 108 -14.48 -19.42 1.34
N ALA A 109 -14.11 -20.27 2.29
CA ALA A 109 -14.01 -19.86 3.67
C ALA A 109 -12.92 -18.82 3.89
N LYS A 110 -11.87 -18.88 3.10
CA LYS A 110 -10.78 -17.92 3.25
C LYS A 110 -11.14 -16.60 2.59
N LYS A 111 -10.88 -15.53 3.29
CA LYS A 111 -11.16 -14.20 2.76
C LYS A 111 -9.96 -13.75 1.94
N LYS A 112 -10.02 -14.00 0.65
CA LYS A 112 -8.96 -13.67 -0.29
C LYS A 112 -9.16 -12.29 -0.88
N LEU A 113 -8.08 -11.68 -1.30
CA LEU A 113 -8.15 -10.46 -2.09
C LEU A 113 -6.94 -10.34 -2.99
N TRP A 114 -5.72 -10.43 -2.46
CA TRP A 114 -4.51 -10.16 -3.24
C TRP A 114 -3.77 -11.43 -3.64
N GLU A 115 -3.13 -11.37 -4.82
CA GLU A 115 -2.22 -12.43 -5.23
C GLU A 115 -1.02 -12.46 -4.30
N GLY A 116 -0.36 -13.59 -4.22
CA GLY A 116 0.84 -13.71 -3.41
C GLY A 116 1.98 -12.89 -3.96
N SER A 117 2.09 -12.83 -5.29
CA SER A 117 3.17 -12.06 -5.91
C SER A 117 2.77 -10.59 -6.04
N TYR A 118 3.77 -9.73 -6.19
CA TYR A 118 3.54 -8.32 -6.37
C TYR A 118 4.72 -7.74 -7.14
N PHE A 119 4.56 -6.53 -7.64
CA PHE A 119 5.65 -5.82 -8.30
C PHE A 119 6.04 -4.64 -7.40
N CYS A 120 7.31 -4.51 -7.11
CA CYS A 120 7.79 -3.37 -6.34
C CYS A 120 9.15 -2.95 -6.87
N SER A 121 9.31 -1.67 -7.13
CA SER A 121 10.59 -1.14 -7.59
C SER A 121 10.81 0.24 -6.99
N THR A 122 12.06 0.64 -6.92
CA THR A 122 12.36 2.00 -6.48
C THR A 122 11.93 2.96 -7.58
N LEU A 123 11.51 4.14 -7.18
CA LEU A 123 11.20 5.19 -8.12
C LEU A 123 12.49 5.94 -8.35
N SER A 124 13.23 5.51 -9.35
CA SER A 124 14.54 6.09 -9.63
C SER A 124 14.40 7.52 -10.09
N GLY A 125 15.37 8.28 -9.84
CA GLY A 125 15.33 9.66 -10.21
C GLY A 125 14.50 10.49 -9.28
N VAL A 126 13.83 9.86 -8.36
CA VAL A 126 13.08 10.61 -7.42
C VAL A 126 14.02 11.09 -6.42
N SER A 127 14.35 12.29 -6.50
CA SER A 127 15.26 12.81 -5.59
C SER A 127 14.58 13.27 -4.40
N GLU A 128 15.21 13.07 -3.32
CA GLU A 128 14.63 13.46 -2.14
C GLU A 128 14.48 14.89 -2.05
N LYS A 129 15.27 15.61 -2.76
CA LYS A 129 15.13 17.02 -2.71
C LYS A 129 13.86 17.48 -3.32
N ASP A 130 13.25 16.66 -4.08
CA ASP A 130 12.07 17.06 -4.67
C ASP A 130 11.02 17.26 -3.78
N ASP A 131 10.98 16.63 -2.79
CA ASP A 131 9.88 16.75 -2.05
C ASP A 131 9.91 17.65 -1.13
N THR A 132 10.81 18.14 -1.18
CA THR A 132 10.86 19.02 -0.23
C THR A 132 9.74 19.61 0.09
#